data_9ded50af369bcd324057c18dccaacdda
#
_entry.id   9ded50af369bcd324057c18dccaacdda
#
_cell.length_a   1.000
_cell.length_b   1.000
_cell.length_c   1.000
_cell.angle_alpha   90.00
_cell.angle_beta   90.00
_cell.angle_gamma   90.00
#
_symmetry.space_group_name_H-M   'P 1'
#
loop_
_entity.id
_entity.type
_entity.pdbx_description
1 polymer ?
#
loop_
_entity_poly.entity_id
_entity_poly.type
_entity_poly.pdbx_seq_one_letter_code
_entity_poly.pdbx_strand_id
1 'polypeptide(L)'
;MAGPVYKMFYARMKEAWYQLSKEEQNLLFEKLEDAMKQVGGKSVITCDSTWSSEKWLFWGVEEFPSIEAIQEHAKLLGELNWFRYCDSETLLGTAAQADSL
;
A
#
# COMPACT_ATOMS: atom_id res chain seq x y z
N MET A 1 21.63 6.29 6.87
CA MET A 1 20.88 6.68 8.03
C MET A 1 19.71 5.76 8.29
N ALA A 2 19.58 5.28 9.49
CA ALA A 2 18.44 4.47 9.88
C ALA A 2 17.28 5.39 10.25
N GLY A 3 16.11 5.03 9.88
CA GLY A 3 14.91 5.75 10.21
C GLY A 3 13.78 5.18 9.39
N PRO A 4 12.53 5.43 9.76
CA PRO A 4 11.41 4.91 9.00
C PRO A 4 11.36 5.53 7.62
N VAL A 5 10.90 4.73 6.67
CA VAL A 5 10.60 5.17 5.30
C VAL A 5 9.10 5.15 5.14
N TYR A 6 8.56 6.17 4.53
CA TYR A 6 7.12 6.29 4.31
C TYR A 6 6.81 6.02 2.85
N LYS A 7 5.70 5.33 2.63
CA LYS A 7 5.17 5.05 1.31
C LYS A 7 3.79 5.67 1.21
N MET A 8 3.63 6.62 0.32
CA MET A 8 2.34 7.15 -0.05
C MET A 8 1.87 6.41 -1.29
N PHE A 9 0.61 6.02 -1.32
CA PHE A 9 0.06 5.33 -2.48
C PHE A 9 -1.32 5.87 -2.83
N TYR A 10 -1.62 5.87 -4.12
CA TYR A 10 -2.95 6.10 -4.67
C TYR A 10 -3.39 4.82 -5.35
N ALA A 11 -4.64 4.45 -5.23
CA ALA A 11 -5.07 3.16 -5.77
C ALA A 11 -6.50 3.19 -6.30
N ARG A 12 -6.74 2.33 -7.27
CA ARG A 12 -8.07 2.01 -7.75
C ARG A 12 -8.11 0.52 -8.09
N MET A 13 -9.31 -0.06 -8.00
CA MET A 13 -9.46 -1.48 -8.25
C MET A 13 -9.70 -1.74 -9.74
N LYS A 14 -9.09 -2.80 -10.25
CA LYS A 14 -9.32 -3.29 -11.60
C LYS A 14 -10.57 -4.17 -11.65
N GLU A 15 -11.07 -4.43 -12.85
CA GLU A 15 -12.24 -5.28 -13.06
C GLU A 15 -12.10 -6.65 -12.38
N ALA A 16 -10.91 -7.23 -12.41
CA ALA A 16 -10.69 -8.55 -11.81
C ALA A 16 -11.04 -8.60 -10.32
N TRP A 17 -10.88 -7.48 -9.60
CA TRP A 17 -11.27 -7.39 -8.20
C TRP A 17 -12.77 -7.61 -8.01
N TYR A 18 -13.57 -6.95 -8.86
CA TYR A 18 -15.03 -6.99 -8.75
C TYR A 18 -15.60 -8.34 -9.15
N GLN A 19 -14.81 -9.19 -9.80
CA GLN A 19 -15.21 -10.56 -10.16
C GLN A 19 -14.96 -11.55 -9.04
N LEU A 20 -14.21 -11.16 -8.00
CA LEU A 20 -13.98 -12.00 -6.83
C LEU A 20 -15.23 -12.04 -5.95
N SER A 21 -15.47 -13.19 -5.31
CA SER A 21 -16.51 -13.28 -4.29
C SER A 21 -16.12 -12.44 -3.07
N LYS A 22 -17.08 -12.15 -2.22
CA LYS A 22 -16.81 -11.41 -0.98
C LYS A 22 -15.81 -12.17 -0.10
N GLU A 23 -15.95 -13.50 -0.05
CA GLU A 23 -15.02 -14.35 0.71
C GLU A 23 -13.60 -14.26 0.18
N GLU A 24 -13.44 -14.30 -1.14
CA GLU A 24 -12.13 -14.17 -1.79
C GLU A 24 -11.51 -12.80 -1.54
N GLN A 25 -12.31 -11.74 -1.60
CA GLN A 25 -11.86 -10.38 -1.29
C GLN A 25 -11.37 -10.28 0.16
N ASN A 26 -12.14 -10.81 1.10
CA ASN A 26 -11.80 -10.77 2.51
C ASN A 26 -10.51 -11.57 2.79
N LEU A 27 -10.35 -12.73 2.16
CA LEU A 27 -9.15 -13.54 2.32
C LEU A 27 -7.91 -12.79 1.80
N LEU A 28 -8.06 -12.10 0.68
CA LEU A 28 -6.96 -11.31 0.12
C LEU A 28 -6.57 -10.16 1.06
N PHE A 29 -7.55 -9.48 1.65
CA PHE A 29 -7.26 -8.44 2.64
C PHE A 29 -6.51 -8.99 3.86
N GLU A 30 -6.88 -10.18 4.34
CA GLU A 30 -6.14 -10.83 5.44
C GLU A 30 -4.68 -11.08 5.06
N LYS A 31 -4.45 -11.56 3.85
CA LYS A 31 -3.10 -11.83 3.35
C LYS A 31 -2.29 -10.54 3.19
N LEU A 32 -2.94 -9.44 2.79
CA LEU A 32 -2.28 -8.14 2.70
C LEU A 32 -1.86 -7.64 4.09
N GLU A 33 -2.72 -7.81 5.10
CA GLU A 33 -2.37 -7.46 6.48
C GLU A 33 -1.20 -8.29 6.99
N ASP A 34 -1.19 -9.59 6.70
CA ASP A 34 -0.10 -10.47 7.09
C ASP A 34 1.21 -10.06 6.43
N ALA A 35 1.17 -9.69 5.16
CA ALA A 35 2.36 -9.22 4.44
C ALA A 35 2.94 -7.97 5.11
N MET A 36 2.08 -7.02 5.51
CA MET A 36 2.53 -5.83 6.23
C MET A 36 3.20 -6.19 7.56
N LYS A 37 2.59 -7.10 8.32
CA LYS A 37 3.15 -7.53 9.60
C LYS A 37 4.50 -8.20 9.44
N GLN A 38 4.66 -9.03 8.40
CA GLN A 38 5.90 -9.76 8.15
C GLN A 38 7.09 -8.82 7.97
N VAL A 39 6.89 -7.67 7.37
CA VAL A 39 7.97 -6.72 7.10
C VAL A 39 8.09 -5.62 8.15
N GLY A 40 7.26 -5.67 9.20
CA GLY A 40 7.24 -4.64 10.23
C GLY A 40 6.63 -3.32 9.78
N GLY A 41 5.83 -3.36 8.72
CA GLY A 41 5.13 -2.18 8.22
C GLY A 41 3.88 -1.86 9.02
N LYS A 42 3.44 -0.62 8.95
CA LYS A 42 2.21 -0.15 9.58
C LYS A 42 1.48 0.80 8.66
N SER A 43 0.15 0.70 8.66
CA SER A 43 -0.67 1.72 8.01
C SER A 43 -0.75 2.94 8.93
N VAL A 44 -0.38 4.10 8.40
CA VAL A 44 -0.56 5.36 9.12
C VAL A 44 -1.99 5.86 8.93
N ILE A 45 -2.47 5.86 7.70
CA ILE A 45 -3.83 6.26 7.37
C ILE A 45 -4.18 5.72 5.99
N THR A 46 -5.45 5.36 5.81
CA THR A 46 -6.01 5.07 4.50
C THR A 46 -7.27 5.92 4.35
N CYS A 47 -7.36 6.63 3.24
CA CYS A 47 -8.44 7.59 3.00
C CYS A 47 -9.28 7.18 1.80
N ASP A 48 -10.58 7.38 1.92
CA ASP A 48 -11.51 7.26 0.81
C ASP A 48 -11.43 8.53 -0.04
N SER A 49 -11.14 8.39 -1.31
CA SER A 49 -11.07 9.52 -2.24
C SER A 49 -12.12 9.45 -3.34
N THR A 50 -13.12 8.57 -3.19
CA THR A 50 -14.18 8.44 -4.20
C THR A 50 -15.00 9.71 -4.37
N TRP A 51 -15.11 10.53 -3.33
CA TRP A 51 -15.87 11.78 -3.37
C TRP A 51 -15.08 12.96 -3.94
N SER A 52 -13.77 12.82 -4.08
CA SER A 52 -12.88 13.93 -4.46
C SER A 52 -12.04 13.66 -5.71
N SER A 53 -11.90 12.41 -6.12
CA SER A 53 -11.08 12.03 -7.26
C SER A 53 -11.89 11.22 -8.25
N GLU A 54 -11.73 11.52 -9.53
CA GLU A 54 -12.35 10.74 -10.61
C GLU A 54 -11.50 9.53 -10.97
N LYS A 55 -10.22 9.53 -10.58
CA LYS A 55 -9.25 8.51 -10.98
C LYS A 55 -8.96 7.53 -9.86
N TRP A 56 -8.77 8.02 -8.63
CA TRP A 56 -8.30 7.21 -7.52
C TRP A 56 -9.41 6.99 -6.50
N LEU A 57 -9.63 5.74 -6.10
CA LEU A 57 -10.69 5.37 -5.15
C LEU A 57 -10.25 5.58 -3.71
N PHE A 58 -8.96 5.35 -3.45
CA PHE A 58 -8.41 5.53 -2.12
C PHE A 58 -6.92 5.84 -2.21
N TRP A 59 -6.40 6.39 -1.13
CA TRP A 59 -4.97 6.64 -0.99
C TRP A 59 -4.58 6.45 0.47
N GLY A 60 -3.30 6.27 0.71
CA GLY A 60 -2.86 6.06 2.07
C GLY A 60 -1.37 6.30 2.23
N VAL A 61 -0.96 6.23 3.50
CA VAL A 61 0.44 6.33 3.89
C VAL A 61 0.76 5.13 4.77
N GLU A 62 1.85 4.47 4.45
CA GLU A 62 2.38 3.33 5.20
C GLU A 62 3.78 3.68 5.68
N GLU A 63 4.13 3.18 6.87
CA GLU A 63 5.45 3.38 7.45
C GLU A 63 6.17 2.04 7.51
N PHE A 64 7.43 2.03 7.08
CA PHE A 64 8.27 0.83 7.08
C PHE A 64 9.58 1.13 7.82
N PRO A 65 10.18 0.12 8.46
CA PRO A 65 11.42 0.34 9.20
C PRO A 65 12.63 0.61 8.31
N SER A 66 12.58 0.21 7.03
CA SER A 66 13.72 0.34 6.12
C SER A 66 13.27 0.23 4.68
N ILE A 67 14.17 0.59 3.75
CA ILE A 67 13.95 0.37 2.31
C ILE A 67 13.87 -1.13 2.02
N GLU A 68 14.68 -1.93 2.66
CA GLU A 68 14.65 -3.39 2.50
C GLU A 68 13.28 -3.97 2.84
N ALA A 69 12.64 -3.44 3.90
CA ALA A 69 11.29 -3.87 4.27
C ALA A 69 10.29 -3.53 3.15
N ILE A 70 10.41 -2.37 2.52
CA ILE A 70 9.53 -2.00 1.40
C ILE A 70 9.75 -2.92 0.21
N GLN A 71 11.00 -3.25 -0.09
CA GLN A 71 11.32 -4.16 -1.19
C GLN A 71 10.75 -5.56 -0.93
N GLU A 72 10.87 -6.05 0.28
CA GLU A 72 10.28 -7.34 0.66
C GLU A 72 8.75 -7.29 0.58
N HIS A 73 8.15 -6.19 1.02
CA HIS A 73 6.70 -6.00 0.91
C HIS A 73 6.24 -6.04 -0.55
N ALA A 74 6.95 -5.35 -1.44
CA ALA A 74 6.64 -5.37 -2.86
C ALA A 74 6.69 -6.78 -3.44
N LYS A 75 7.68 -7.57 -3.01
CA LYS A 75 7.80 -8.97 -3.42
C LYS A 75 6.61 -9.80 -2.93
N LEU A 76 6.20 -9.61 -1.67
CA LEU A 76 5.05 -10.31 -1.11
C LEU A 76 3.75 -9.94 -1.85
N LEU A 77 3.57 -8.68 -2.20
CA LEU A 77 2.42 -8.25 -2.98
C LEU A 77 2.40 -8.93 -4.36
N GLY A 78 3.57 -9.04 -4.98
CA GLY A 78 3.69 -9.75 -6.26
C GLY A 78 3.32 -11.23 -6.13
N GLU A 79 3.74 -11.88 -5.06
CA GLU A 79 3.40 -13.28 -4.79
C GLU A 79 1.90 -13.48 -4.55
N LEU A 80 1.22 -12.47 -4.01
CA LEU A 80 -0.23 -12.48 -3.83
C LEU A 80 -0.98 -12.12 -5.11
N ASN A 81 -0.29 -11.78 -6.16
CA ASN A 81 -0.89 -11.31 -7.42
C ASN A 81 -1.72 -10.04 -7.21
N TRP A 82 -1.33 -9.20 -6.25
CA TRP A 82 -2.12 -8.02 -5.88
C TRP A 82 -2.35 -7.07 -7.05
N PHE A 83 -1.35 -6.90 -7.91
CA PHE A 83 -1.43 -5.96 -9.03
C PHE A 83 -2.29 -6.45 -10.19
N ARG A 84 -2.81 -7.67 -10.12
CA ARG A 84 -3.89 -8.12 -10.98
C ARG A 84 -5.20 -7.41 -10.64
N TYR A 85 -5.35 -7.02 -9.37
CA TYR A 85 -6.61 -6.48 -8.84
C TYR A 85 -6.57 -4.98 -8.61
N CYS A 86 -5.39 -4.37 -8.62
CA CYS A 86 -5.23 -3.00 -8.18
C CYS A 86 -4.23 -2.26 -9.06
N ASP A 87 -4.65 -1.10 -9.57
CA ASP A 87 -3.73 -0.13 -10.15
C ASP A 87 -3.31 0.84 -9.07
N SER A 88 -2.02 1.11 -8.95
CA SER A 88 -1.53 2.04 -7.94
C SER A 88 -0.33 2.82 -8.44
N GLU A 89 -0.13 3.97 -7.82
CA GLU A 89 1.11 4.75 -7.92
C GLU A 89 1.63 4.99 -6.51
N THR A 90 2.92 5.00 -6.36
CA THR A 90 3.54 5.16 -5.05
C THR A 90 4.61 6.22 -5.08
N LEU A 91 4.84 6.81 -3.91
CA LEU A 91 5.92 7.76 -3.68
C LEU A 91 6.55 7.41 -2.35
N LEU A 92 7.87 7.28 -2.34
CA LEU A 92 8.62 6.97 -1.12
C LEU A 92 9.30 8.23 -0.61
N GLY A 93 9.43 8.32 0.70
CA GLY A 93 10.14 9.43 1.31
C GLY A 93 10.51 9.15 2.75
N THR A 94 11.32 10.02 3.28
CA THR A 94 11.70 10.01 4.70
C THR A 94 11.26 11.33 5.31
N ALA A 95 11.21 11.39 6.64
CA ALA A 95 10.80 12.62 7.31
C ALA A 95 11.73 13.78 6.90
N ALA A 96 11.14 14.90 6.49
CA ALA A 96 11.91 16.06 6.08
C ALA A 96 12.37 16.85 7.30
N GLN A 97 13.58 17.36 7.22
CA GLN A 97 14.09 18.34 8.19
C GLN A 97 13.80 19.74 7.65
N ALA A 98 13.63 20.70 8.54
CA ALA A 98 13.34 22.08 8.12
C ALA A 98 14.41 22.63 7.15
N ASP A 99 15.66 22.31 7.39
CA ASP A 99 16.78 22.77 6.57
C ASP A 99 16.98 21.97 5.27
N SER A 100 16.23 20.90 5.07
CA SER A 100 16.26 20.13 3.83
C SER A 100 15.18 20.56 2.83
N LEU A 101 14.37 21.52 3.23
CA LEU A 101 13.30 22.05 2.39
C LEU A 101 13.76 23.38 1.76
#